data_dd82f854d078b4628e78958e33173768
#
_entry.id   dd82f854d078b4628e78958e33173768
#
_cell.length_a   1.000
_cell.length_b   1.000
_cell.length_c   1.000
_cell.angle_alpha   90.00
_cell.angle_beta   90.00
_cell.angle_gamma   90.00
#
_symmetry.space_group_name_H-M   'P 1'
#
loop_
_entity.id
_entity.type
_entity.pdbx_description
1 polymer ?
#
loop_
_entity_poly.entity_id
_entity_poly.type
_entity_poly.pdbx_seq_one_letter_code
_entity_poly.pdbx_strand_id
1 'polypeptide(L)'
;MAENTANSSRKTDLVIVGEYLRIRLHCEQPPLIKDRRYHARMYQKCFVGRELVDWLIEHLEASNRNLAVKCMRALQDINLLHHVCDDHAFKDQMLFYRFRRDDGSSGFDNETKLVFEAIDLYNRILASQKKFVILQDIQYKDQVYKTCFLARRFIDWLVLNGEIQSRDEGVEIGKAFLRTGVIKQLSPGPSFQDDNFYYQFTIEDMKNCKLVNMVNTDDSDNNNNWNKNSKQSTTTTSNDDAQQKRIATSYDDMAKLQISKSKEMNRRRHSSFETPSNTPPSYMDRHSQISPRPVVLRTVSVEELEDRRNPYVMTELTILRDAVGYGFVVRGTMPVYVQTVDPDGPAANAGVKVRQYIYSVNGKHVLRWSHRQVANEILNSPNVVELVVMNHFRGS
;
A
#
# COMPACT_ATOMS: atom_id res chain seq x y z
N MET A 1 13.48 19.38 -19.30
CA MET A 1 13.32 17.95 -19.70
C MET A 1 14.16 17.01 -18.83
N ALA A 2 15.41 17.34 -18.48
CA ALA A 2 16.28 16.48 -17.66
C ALA A 2 15.77 16.28 -16.21
N GLU A 3 15.20 17.30 -15.57
CA GLU A 3 14.64 17.20 -14.20
C GLU A 3 13.40 16.29 -14.13
N ASN A 4 12.53 16.31 -15.15
CA ASN A 4 11.36 15.44 -15.18
C ASN A 4 11.72 13.96 -15.36
N THR A 5 12.80 13.66 -16.10
CA THR A 5 13.27 12.28 -16.27
C THR A 5 13.96 11.74 -15.03
N ALA A 6 14.70 12.57 -14.29
CA ALA A 6 15.33 12.17 -13.04
C ALA A 6 14.28 11.89 -11.94
N ASN A 7 13.23 12.70 -11.86
CA ASN A 7 12.14 12.51 -10.91
C ASN A 7 11.30 11.25 -11.21
N SER A 8 11.05 10.97 -12.50
CA SER A 8 10.34 9.76 -12.93
C SER A 8 11.17 8.50 -12.61
N SER A 9 12.46 8.50 -12.88
CA SER A 9 13.37 7.39 -12.56
C SER A 9 13.40 7.10 -11.06
N ARG A 10 13.53 8.13 -10.21
CA ARG A 10 13.54 7.99 -8.75
C ARG A 10 12.22 7.39 -8.21
N LYS A 11 11.09 7.82 -8.76
CA LYS A 11 9.78 7.27 -8.38
C LYS A 11 9.68 5.80 -8.75
N THR A 12 10.15 5.42 -9.94
CA THR A 12 10.20 4.03 -10.40
C THR A 12 11.03 3.17 -9.45
N ASP A 13 12.21 3.62 -9.05
CA ASP A 13 13.08 2.92 -8.11
C ASP A 13 12.41 2.73 -6.75
N LEU A 14 11.74 3.77 -6.22
CA LEU A 14 10.97 3.68 -4.97
C LEU A 14 9.81 2.69 -5.08
N VAL A 15 9.12 2.63 -6.23
CA VAL A 15 8.03 1.65 -6.45
C VAL A 15 8.58 0.23 -6.44
N ILE A 16 9.71 -0.02 -7.12
CA ILE A 16 10.35 -1.34 -7.17
C ILE A 16 10.81 -1.75 -5.76
N VAL A 17 11.57 -0.91 -5.07
CA VAL A 17 12.08 -1.21 -3.71
C VAL A 17 10.92 -1.41 -2.73
N GLY A 18 9.88 -0.55 -2.80
CA GLY A 18 8.70 -0.66 -1.96
C GLY A 18 7.91 -1.95 -2.18
N GLU A 19 7.77 -2.41 -3.43
CA GLU A 19 7.11 -3.68 -3.74
C GLU A 19 7.89 -4.88 -3.22
N TYR A 20 9.22 -4.90 -3.39
CA TYR A 20 10.03 -5.99 -2.83
C TYR A 20 10.07 -5.96 -1.30
N LEU A 21 10.04 -4.79 -0.67
CA LEU A 21 9.82 -4.68 0.78
C LEU A 21 8.49 -5.32 1.18
N ARG A 22 7.39 -4.99 0.49
CA ARG A 22 6.07 -5.58 0.75
C ARG A 22 6.11 -7.11 0.67
N ILE A 23 6.74 -7.66 -0.38
CA ILE A 23 6.87 -9.11 -0.55
C ILE A 23 7.65 -9.72 0.62
N ARG A 24 8.77 -9.13 1.03
CA ARG A 24 9.56 -9.60 2.19
C ARG A 24 8.73 -9.64 3.46
N LEU A 25 7.96 -8.58 3.74
CA LEU A 25 7.11 -8.49 4.93
C LEU A 25 5.99 -9.54 4.96
N HIS A 26 5.51 -9.97 3.78
CA HIS A 26 4.58 -11.10 3.67
C HIS A 26 5.26 -12.45 3.91
N CYS A 27 6.55 -12.57 3.58
CA CYS A 27 7.32 -13.82 3.69
C CYS A 27 7.95 -14.04 5.05
N GLU A 28 7.95 -13.03 5.93
CA GLU A 28 8.50 -13.16 7.30
C GLU A 28 7.81 -14.26 8.10
N GLN A 29 8.54 -14.82 9.08
CA GLN A 29 8.03 -15.84 9.97
C GLN A 29 8.22 -15.43 11.45
N PRO A 30 7.16 -14.98 12.11
CA PRO A 30 5.77 -14.82 11.65
C PRO A 30 5.59 -13.61 10.70
N PRO A 31 4.59 -13.64 9.79
CA PRO A 31 4.41 -12.56 8.82
C PRO A 31 4.06 -11.23 9.50
N LEU A 32 4.73 -10.15 9.07
CA LEU A 32 4.40 -8.81 9.55
C LEU A 32 3.07 -8.31 8.98
N ILE A 33 2.84 -8.57 7.69
CA ILE A 33 1.58 -8.26 7.03
C ILE A 33 0.62 -9.43 7.24
N LYS A 34 -0.43 -9.19 7.99
CA LYS A 34 -1.46 -10.20 8.33
C LYS A 34 -2.80 -9.53 8.63
N ASP A 35 -3.84 -10.35 8.69
CA ASP A 35 -5.13 -9.89 9.15
C ASP A 35 -5.07 -9.63 10.67
N ARG A 36 -5.57 -8.46 11.08
CA ARG A 36 -5.57 -8.05 12.49
C ARG A 36 -6.97 -7.68 12.91
N ARG A 37 -7.38 -8.20 14.06
CA ARG A 37 -8.63 -7.79 14.69
C ARG A 37 -8.33 -6.68 15.69
N TYR A 38 -9.03 -5.58 15.53
CA TYR A 38 -9.03 -4.50 16.50
C TYR A 38 -10.47 -4.26 16.93
N HIS A 39 -10.74 -4.59 18.19
CA HIS A 39 -12.08 -4.69 18.73
C HIS A 39 -12.97 -5.59 17.84
N ALA A 40 -14.12 -5.10 17.37
CA ALA A 40 -15.04 -5.87 16.53
C ALA A 40 -14.72 -5.80 15.02
N ARG A 41 -13.73 -5.01 14.61
CA ARG A 41 -13.41 -4.80 13.19
C ARG A 41 -12.18 -5.59 12.77
N MET A 42 -12.29 -6.26 11.63
CA MET A 42 -11.16 -6.94 10.98
C MET A 42 -10.49 -6.02 9.98
N TYR A 43 -9.16 -5.88 10.09
CA TYR A 43 -8.30 -5.16 9.17
C TYR A 43 -7.43 -6.17 8.44
N GLN A 44 -7.79 -6.44 7.18
CA GLN A 44 -7.10 -7.45 6.38
C GLN A 44 -5.75 -6.93 5.90
N LYS A 45 -4.74 -7.82 5.85
CA LYS A 45 -3.41 -7.58 5.27
C LYS A 45 -2.79 -6.25 5.70
N CYS A 46 -2.80 -5.98 6.99
CA CYS A 46 -2.21 -4.76 7.56
C CYS A 46 -1.01 -5.07 8.44
N PHE A 47 -0.21 -4.06 8.71
CA PHE A 47 0.91 -4.10 9.63
C PHE A 47 0.83 -2.94 10.62
N VAL A 48 1.53 -3.07 11.75
CA VAL A 48 1.63 -2.02 12.77
C VAL A 48 2.85 -1.16 12.50
N GLY A 49 2.70 0.17 12.54
CA GLY A 49 3.79 1.10 12.26
C GLY A 49 5.00 0.87 13.14
N ARG A 50 4.81 0.67 14.47
CA ARG A 50 5.90 0.37 15.41
C ARG A 50 6.59 -0.94 15.09
N GLU A 51 5.84 -2.02 14.86
CA GLU A 51 6.39 -3.35 14.53
C GLU A 51 7.24 -3.29 13.25
N LEU A 52 6.80 -2.52 12.25
CA LEU A 52 7.56 -2.34 11.03
C LEU A 52 8.83 -1.53 11.25
N VAL A 53 8.79 -0.48 12.07
CA VAL A 53 10.00 0.30 12.40
C VAL A 53 11.01 -0.57 13.15
N ASP A 54 10.56 -1.43 14.09
CA ASP A 54 11.42 -2.38 14.80
C ASP A 54 12.08 -3.35 13.80
N TRP A 55 11.30 -3.92 12.89
CA TRP A 55 11.79 -4.82 11.84
C TRP A 55 12.81 -4.15 10.91
N LEU A 56 12.57 -2.90 10.47
CA LEU A 56 13.50 -2.17 9.60
C LEU A 56 14.85 -1.92 10.25
N ILE A 57 14.89 -1.72 11.57
CA ILE A 57 16.14 -1.57 12.33
C ILE A 57 16.84 -2.91 12.49
N GLU A 58 16.11 -3.94 12.90
CA GLU A 58 16.62 -5.28 13.11
C GLU A 58 17.26 -5.87 11.85
N HIS A 59 16.66 -5.61 10.69
CA HIS A 59 17.16 -6.07 9.39
C HIS A 59 18.14 -5.10 8.72
N LEU A 60 18.61 -4.09 9.45
CA LEU A 60 19.56 -3.09 8.97
C LEU A 60 19.09 -2.31 7.72
N GLU A 61 17.77 -2.25 7.50
CA GLU A 61 17.17 -1.44 6.44
C GLU A 61 17.21 0.05 6.77
N ALA A 62 17.23 0.41 8.05
CA ALA A 62 17.41 1.76 8.53
C ALA A 62 18.32 1.75 9.78
N SER A 63 19.14 2.80 9.94
CA SER A 63 20.09 2.91 11.07
C SER A 63 19.43 3.41 12.36
N ASN A 64 18.27 4.03 12.27
CA ASN A 64 17.52 4.56 13.41
C ASN A 64 16.03 4.71 13.09
N ARG A 65 15.22 4.90 14.14
CA ARG A 65 13.76 5.02 14.05
C ARG A 65 13.27 6.19 13.19
N ASN A 66 13.94 7.34 13.28
CA ASN A 66 13.57 8.52 12.50
C ASN A 66 13.75 8.27 11.00
N LEU A 67 14.84 7.63 10.62
CA LEU A 67 15.13 7.27 9.24
C LEU A 67 14.15 6.22 8.71
N ALA A 68 13.82 5.21 9.52
CA ALA A 68 12.77 4.24 9.19
C ALA A 68 11.43 4.93 8.90
N VAL A 69 11.02 5.88 9.75
CA VAL A 69 9.80 6.67 9.54
C VAL A 69 9.91 7.52 8.27
N LYS A 70 11.06 8.15 7.99
CA LYS A 70 11.29 8.95 6.76
C LYS A 70 11.14 8.07 5.52
N CYS A 71 11.71 6.86 5.53
CA CYS A 71 11.58 5.88 4.46
C CYS A 71 10.13 5.47 4.19
N MET A 72 9.38 5.15 5.24
CA MET A 72 7.99 4.74 5.09
C MET A 72 7.06 5.89 4.66
N ARG A 73 7.37 7.12 5.05
CA ARG A 73 6.67 8.32 4.54
C ARG A 73 6.94 8.54 3.06
N ALA A 74 8.17 8.34 2.58
CA ALA A 74 8.47 8.42 1.15
C ALA A 74 7.62 7.43 0.32
N LEU A 75 7.39 6.21 0.81
CA LEU A 75 6.47 5.27 0.17
C LEU A 75 5.00 5.71 0.27
N GLN A 76 4.61 6.36 1.35
CA GLN A 76 3.27 6.92 1.51
C GLN A 76 3.05 8.12 0.58
N ASP A 77 4.04 8.99 0.40
CA ASP A 77 3.99 10.18 -0.45
C ASP A 77 3.77 9.82 -1.92
N ILE A 78 4.34 8.70 -2.38
CA ILE A 78 4.07 8.12 -3.71
C ILE A 78 2.87 7.17 -3.72
N ASN A 79 2.06 7.19 -2.67
CA ASN A 79 0.80 6.45 -2.55
C ASN A 79 0.92 4.92 -2.60
N LEU A 80 2.07 4.32 -2.25
CA LEU A 80 2.23 2.86 -2.19
C LEU A 80 1.60 2.24 -0.94
N LEU A 81 1.59 2.98 0.16
CA LEU A 81 0.96 2.56 1.41
C LEU A 81 0.12 3.69 2.00
N HIS A 82 -0.78 3.33 2.88
CA HIS A 82 -1.64 4.29 3.57
C HIS A 82 -2.02 3.80 4.97
N HIS A 83 -2.47 4.72 5.81
CA HIS A 83 -3.14 4.37 7.05
C HIS A 83 -4.50 3.73 6.72
N VAL A 84 -4.89 2.67 7.41
CA VAL A 84 -6.13 1.89 7.08
C VAL A 84 -7.43 2.72 7.08
N CYS A 85 -7.40 3.92 7.65
CA CYS A 85 -8.50 4.90 7.62
C CYS A 85 -8.13 6.18 6.86
N ASP A 86 -6.96 6.27 6.20
CA ASP A 86 -6.42 7.44 5.50
C ASP A 86 -6.26 8.72 6.36
N ASP A 87 -6.28 8.58 7.69
CA ASP A 87 -6.30 9.73 8.62
C ASP A 87 -4.89 10.18 9.08
N HIS A 88 -3.87 9.37 8.86
CA HIS A 88 -2.54 9.63 9.42
C HIS A 88 -1.40 9.43 8.42
N ALA A 89 -0.42 10.33 8.47
CA ALA A 89 0.91 10.07 7.94
C ALA A 89 1.55 8.92 8.72
N PHE A 90 2.52 8.22 8.11
CA PHE A 90 3.21 7.12 8.77
C PHE A 90 3.91 7.60 10.05
N LYS A 91 3.71 6.85 11.13
CA LYS A 91 4.26 7.10 12.46
C LYS A 91 4.75 5.81 13.10
N ASP A 92 5.79 5.93 13.90
CA ASP A 92 6.28 4.89 14.81
C ASP A 92 5.34 4.73 16.02
N GLN A 93 4.16 4.21 15.77
CA GLN A 93 3.08 4.05 16.75
C GLN A 93 2.29 2.77 16.49
N MET A 94 1.39 2.41 17.43
CA MET A 94 0.47 1.28 17.28
C MET A 94 -0.70 1.61 16.33
N LEU A 95 -0.37 2.12 15.15
CA LEU A 95 -1.32 2.44 14.09
C LEU A 95 -1.22 1.42 12.97
N PHE A 96 -2.34 1.11 12.35
CA PHE A 96 -2.40 0.14 11.26
C PHE A 96 -2.22 0.80 9.90
N TYR A 97 -1.28 0.26 9.13
CA TYR A 97 -1.00 0.68 7.77
C TYR A 97 -1.16 -0.52 6.84
N ARG A 98 -1.36 -0.23 5.56
CA ARG A 98 -1.54 -1.24 4.52
C ARG A 98 -0.89 -0.78 3.23
N PHE A 99 -0.32 -1.72 2.49
CA PHE A 99 0.06 -1.44 1.12
C PHE A 99 -1.19 -1.44 0.23
N ARG A 100 -1.33 -0.45 -0.65
CA ARG A 100 -2.51 -0.33 -1.53
C ARG A 100 -2.65 -1.53 -2.47
N ARG A 101 -1.55 -2.18 -2.81
CA ARG A 101 -1.59 -3.41 -3.60
C ARG A 101 -2.23 -4.59 -2.86
N ASP A 102 -2.26 -4.56 -1.55
CA ASP A 102 -2.86 -5.61 -0.72
C ASP A 102 -4.37 -5.45 -0.51
N ASP A 103 -4.89 -4.24 -0.58
CA ASP A 103 -6.34 -3.99 -0.44
C ASP A 103 -7.08 -3.84 -1.77
N GLY A 104 -6.33 -3.86 -2.89
CA GLY A 104 -6.91 -3.68 -4.22
C GLY A 104 -7.41 -2.26 -4.48
N SER A 105 -7.08 -1.29 -3.63
CA SER A 105 -7.45 0.10 -3.86
C SER A 105 -6.68 0.67 -5.05
N SER A 106 -7.40 1.22 -6.03
CA SER A 106 -6.88 1.64 -7.33
C SER A 106 -6.37 3.09 -7.37
N GLY A 107 -5.72 3.54 -6.29
CA GLY A 107 -5.23 4.91 -6.20
C GLY A 107 -3.89 5.18 -6.92
N PHE A 108 -3.36 4.22 -7.69
CA PHE A 108 -2.11 4.39 -8.43
C PHE A 108 -2.30 5.21 -9.71
N ASP A 109 -1.36 6.10 -10.00
CA ASP A 109 -1.25 6.71 -11.31
C ASP A 109 -0.80 5.69 -12.38
N ASN A 110 -0.89 6.08 -13.64
CA ASN A 110 -0.60 5.17 -14.76
C ASN A 110 0.86 4.74 -14.80
N GLU A 111 1.79 5.59 -14.37
CA GLU A 111 3.21 5.27 -14.31
C GLU A 111 3.50 4.19 -13.26
N THR A 112 2.97 4.32 -12.06
CA THR A 112 3.09 3.32 -10.99
C THR A 112 2.45 1.99 -11.38
N LYS A 113 1.29 2.01 -12.05
CA LYS A 113 0.67 0.79 -12.58
C LYS A 113 1.56 0.07 -13.57
N LEU A 114 2.17 0.82 -14.49
CA LEU A 114 3.07 0.28 -15.50
C LEU A 114 4.33 -0.35 -14.87
N VAL A 115 4.86 0.26 -13.79
CA VAL A 115 5.99 -0.34 -13.04
C VAL A 115 5.57 -1.66 -12.40
N PHE A 116 4.38 -1.76 -11.81
CA PHE A 116 3.88 -3.03 -11.26
C PHE A 116 3.67 -4.09 -12.35
N GLU A 117 3.13 -3.72 -13.50
CA GLU A 117 2.99 -4.63 -14.65
C GLU A 117 4.35 -5.15 -15.10
N ALA A 118 5.36 -4.27 -15.14
CA ALA A 118 6.72 -4.65 -15.47
C ALA A 118 7.34 -5.61 -14.44
N ILE A 119 7.13 -5.38 -13.14
CA ILE A 119 7.58 -6.28 -12.07
C ILE A 119 6.92 -7.66 -12.21
N ASP A 120 5.61 -7.70 -12.43
CA ASP A 120 4.87 -8.95 -12.60
C ASP A 120 5.32 -9.71 -13.86
N LEU A 121 5.54 -8.97 -14.96
CA LEU A 121 6.06 -9.53 -16.20
C LEU A 121 7.48 -10.08 -16.03
N TYR A 122 8.37 -9.31 -15.39
CA TYR A 122 9.73 -9.75 -15.07
C TYR A 122 9.73 -11.05 -14.25
N ASN A 123 8.90 -11.15 -13.23
CA ASN A 123 8.78 -12.37 -12.41
C ASN A 123 8.25 -13.57 -13.23
N ARG A 124 7.31 -13.33 -14.17
CA ARG A 124 6.84 -14.40 -15.09
C ARG A 124 7.94 -14.86 -16.05
N ILE A 125 8.73 -13.93 -16.57
CA ILE A 125 9.89 -14.24 -17.40
C ILE A 125 10.88 -15.10 -16.61
N LEU A 126 11.25 -14.70 -15.39
CA LEU A 126 12.14 -15.48 -14.52
C LEU A 126 11.62 -16.89 -14.26
N ALA A 127 10.34 -17.05 -13.98
CA ALA A 127 9.73 -18.37 -13.77
C ALA A 127 9.73 -19.26 -15.04
N SER A 128 9.75 -18.66 -16.23
CA SER A 128 9.76 -19.35 -17.52
C SER A 128 11.16 -19.69 -18.04
N GLN A 129 12.24 -19.18 -17.43
CA GLN A 129 13.64 -19.30 -17.90
C GLN A 129 14.10 -20.75 -18.15
N LYS A 130 13.53 -21.72 -17.43
CA LYS A 130 13.85 -23.14 -17.66
C LYS A 130 13.38 -23.66 -19.03
N LYS A 131 12.37 -23.02 -19.62
CA LYS A 131 11.78 -23.42 -20.92
C LYS A 131 12.24 -22.52 -22.05
N PHE A 132 12.43 -21.25 -21.76
CA PHE A 132 12.77 -20.25 -22.78
C PHE A 132 13.67 -19.17 -22.17
N VAL A 133 14.95 -19.23 -22.49
CA VAL A 133 15.95 -18.30 -21.93
C VAL A 133 15.85 -16.96 -22.66
N ILE A 134 15.35 -15.94 -21.96
CA ILE A 134 15.27 -14.58 -22.43
C ILE A 134 16.33 -13.71 -21.77
N LEU A 135 16.42 -13.82 -20.43
CA LEU A 135 17.33 -13.04 -19.63
C LEU A 135 18.70 -13.71 -19.58
N GLN A 136 19.74 -12.97 -19.84
CA GLN A 136 21.12 -13.43 -19.80
C GLN A 136 22.04 -12.34 -19.26
N ASP A 137 23.13 -12.73 -18.67
CA ASP A 137 24.19 -11.80 -18.28
C ASP A 137 25.07 -11.52 -19.51
N ILE A 138 25.40 -10.26 -19.74
CA ILE A 138 26.17 -9.82 -20.89
C ILE A 138 27.38 -9.05 -20.42
N GLN A 139 28.54 -9.41 -20.95
CA GLN A 139 29.75 -8.62 -20.78
C GLN A 139 29.86 -7.59 -21.90
N TYR A 140 29.90 -6.31 -21.54
CA TYR A 140 30.05 -5.21 -22.47
C TYR A 140 31.01 -4.16 -21.90
N LYS A 141 32.07 -3.80 -22.61
CA LYS A 141 33.10 -2.83 -22.19
C LYS A 141 33.61 -3.08 -20.76
N ASP A 142 34.12 -4.29 -20.51
CA ASP A 142 34.65 -4.75 -19.20
C ASP A 142 33.70 -4.70 -18.01
N GLN A 143 32.40 -4.53 -18.27
CA GLN A 143 31.36 -4.53 -17.28
C GLN A 143 30.35 -5.64 -17.56
N VAL A 144 29.93 -6.37 -16.50
CA VAL A 144 28.90 -7.40 -16.60
C VAL A 144 27.55 -6.77 -16.28
N TYR A 145 26.64 -6.86 -17.23
CA TYR A 145 25.25 -6.42 -17.10
C TYR A 145 24.36 -7.65 -16.88
N LYS A 146 23.65 -7.68 -15.76
CA LYS A 146 22.78 -8.79 -15.40
C LYS A 146 21.38 -8.62 -16.01
N THR A 147 20.68 -9.74 -16.22
CA THR A 147 19.27 -9.77 -16.63
C THR A 147 18.98 -8.94 -17.90
N CYS A 148 19.89 -9.03 -18.87
CA CYS A 148 19.75 -8.39 -20.16
C CYS A 148 18.95 -9.25 -21.12
N PHE A 149 18.26 -8.62 -22.06
CA PHE A 149 17.48 -9.30 -23.09
C PHE A 149 17.57 -8.58 -24.44
N LEU A 150 17.35 -9.34 -25.51
CA LEU A 150 17.15 -8.79 -26.85
C LEU A 150 15.68 -8.39 -27.03
N ALA A 151 15.42 -7.19 -27.57
CA ALA A 151 14.06 -6.70 -27.77
C ALA A 151 13.20 -7.68 -28.58
N ARG A 152 13.73 -8.23 -29.68
CA ARG A 152 13.03 -9.23 -30.50
C ARG A 152 12.63 -10.44 -29.69
N ARG A 153 13.53 -11.02 -28.88
CA ARG A 153 13.24 -12.20 -28.06
C ARG A 153 12.22 -11.92 -26.95
N PHE A 154 12.26 -10.71 -26.39
CA PHE A 154 11.27 -10.27 -25.44
C PHE A 154 9.88 -10.21 -26.05
N ILE A 155 9.74 -9.63 -27.25
CA ILE A 155 8.49 -9.56 -27.99
C ILE A 155 8.02 -10.99 -28.38
N ASP A 156 8.94 -11.85 -28.84
CA ASP A 156 8.61 -13.26 -29.15
C ASP A 156 8.00 -13.97 -27.93
N TRP A 157 8.59 -13.73 -26.77
CA TRP A 157 8.08 -14.31 -25.51
C TRP A 157 6.68 -13.78 -25.15
N LEU A 158 6.46 -12.46 -25.31
CA LEU A 158 5.15 -11.87 -25.04
C LEU A 158 4.06 -12.47 -25.93
N VAL A 159 4.34 -12.66 -27.22
CA VAL A 159 3.41 -13.29 -28.18
C VAL A 159 3.17 -14.75 -27.83
N LEU A 160 4.24 -15.53 -27.59
CA LEU A 160 4.16 -16.95 -27.29
C LEU A 160 3.39 -17.29 -26.00
N ASN A 161 3.43 -16.38 -25.02
CA ASN A 161 2.73 -16.56 -23.75
C ASN A 161 1.34 -15.90 -23.73
N GLY A 162 0.91 -15.30 -24.85
CA GLY A 162 -0.41 -14.66 -24.96
C GLY A 162 -0.55 -13.38 -24.12
N GLU A 163 0.57 -12.71 -23.82
CA GLU A 163 0.58 -11.44 -23.09
C GLU A 163 0.15 -10.29 -24.01
N ILE A 164 0.40 -10.41 -25.30
CA ILE A 164 0.06 -9.46 -26.36
C ILE A 164 -0.52 -10.16 -27.58
N GLN A 165 -1.27 -9.41 -28.39
CA GLN A 165 -1.86 -9.94 -29.63
C GLN A 165 -1.02 -9.63 -30.88
N SER A 166 -0.21 -8.57 -30.84
CA SER A 166 0.61 -8.15 -31.97
C SER A 166 2.02 -7.75 -31.54
N ARG A 167 2.96 -7.82 -32.47
CA ARG A 167 4.34 -7.37 -32.23
C ARG A 167 4.43 -5.85 -31.99
N ASP A 168 3.56 -5.08 -32.64
CA ASP A 168 3.48 -3.63 -32.44
C ASP A 168 3.09 -3.27 -31.01
N GLU A 169 2.16 -4.02 -30.40
CA GLU A 169 1.81 -3.88 -28.98
C GLU A 169 3.03 -4.14 -28.08
N GLY A 170 3.85 -5.13 -28.41
CA GLY A 170 5.10 -5.41 -27.71
C GLY A 170 6.12 -4.27 -27.82
N VAL A 171 6.19 -3.60 -28.96
CA VAL A 171 7.03 -2.41 -29.15
C VAL A 171 6.54 -1.25 -28.27
N GLU A 172 5.23 -1.02 -28.19
CA GLU A 172 4.67 0.04 -27.35
C GLU A 172 4.89 -0.24 -25.85
N ILE A 173 4.77 -1.48 -25.40
CA ILE A 173 5.13 -1.89 -24.04
C ILE A 173 6.61 -1.61 -23.76
N GLY A 174 7.50 -2.00 -24.67
CA GLY A 174 8.94 -1.75 -24.54
C GLY A 174 9.29 -0.25 -24.47
N LYS A 175 8.64 0.58 -25.30
CA LYS A 175 8.77 2.04 -25.23
C LYS A 175 8.29 2.61 -23.91
N ALA A 176 7.16 2.11 -23.41
CA ALA A 176 6.61 2.52 -22.13
C ALA A 176 7.55 2.16 -20.96
N PHE A 177 8.10 0.96 -20.95
CA PHE A 177 9.08 0.52 -19.95
C PHE A 177 10.38 1.32 -20.00
N LEU A 178 10.85 1.68 -21.21
CA LEU A 178 12.03 2.52 -21.38
C LEU A 178 11.78 3.95 -20.85
N ARG A 179 10.61 4.50 -21.12
CA ARG A 179 10.20 5.83 -20.64
C ARG A 179 10.10 5.90 -19.11
N THR A 180 9.60 4.86 -18.46
CA THR A 180 9.51 4.80 -16.99
C THR A 180 10.85 4.46 -16.33
N GLY A 181 11.85 4.03 -17.08
CA GLY A 181 13.14 3.61 -16.53
C GLY A 181 13.18 2.21 -15.95
N VAL A 182 12.11 1.41 -16.07
CA VAL A 182 12.09 -0.01 -15.68
C VAL A 182 13.07 -0.85 -16.48
N ILE A 183 13.28 -0.47 -17.74
CA ILE A 183 14.36 -1.00 -18.56
C ILE A 183 15.28 0.13 -19.00
N LYS A 184 16.56 -0.20 -19.22
CA LYS A 184 17.55 0.72 -19.79
C LYS A 184 18.20 0.08 -21.02
N GLN A 185 18.52 0.89 -21.99
CA GLN A 185 19.24 0.45 -23.19
C GLN A 185 20.74 0.36 -22.89
N LEU A 186 21.41 -0.70 -23.33
CA LEU A 186 22.85 -0.91 -23.05
C LEU A 186 23.76 -0.16 -24.04
N SER A 187 23.28 0.13 -25.23
CA SER A 187 24.04 0.85 -26.26
C SER A 187 23.24 2.03 -26.78
N PRO A 188 23.86 3.15 -27.10
CA PRO A 188 23.17 4.26 -27.77
C PRO A 188 22.47 3.77 -29.04
N GLY A 189 21.19 4.12 -29.19
CA GLY A 189 20.37 3.69 -30.30
C GLY A 189 19.02 4.40 -30.32
N PRO A 190 18.17 4.06 -31.30
CA PRO A 190 16.82 4.58 -31.35
C PRO A 190 15.98 4.12 -30.16
N SER A 191 14.79 4.65 -30.03
CA SER A 191 13.76 4.18 -29.12
C SER A 191 13.56 2.66 -29.23
N PHE A 192 12.89 2.02 -28.26
CA PHE A 192 12.64 0.59 -28.27
C PHE A 192 12.02 0.12 -29.60
N GLN A 193 12.63 -0.87 -30.22
CA GLN A 193 12.23 -1.44 -31.52
C GLN A 193 12.31 -2.96 -31.49
N ASP A 194 11.52 -3.62 -32.33
CA ASP A 194 11.55 -5.07 -32.55
C ASP A 194 12.79 -5.48 -33.35
N ASP A 195 13.96 -5.36 -32.72
CA ASP A 195 15.24 -5.66 -33.34
C ASP A 195 16.23 -6.27 -32.33
N ASN A 196 17.49 -6.46 -32.73
CA ASN A 196 18.54 -7.09 -31.94
C ASN A 196 19.28 -6.08 -31.05
N PHE A 197 18.57 -5.14 -30.42
CA PHE A 197 19.11 -4.27 -29.39
C PHE A 197 18.98 -4.89 -28.02
N TYR A 198 20.01 -4.71 -27.21
CA TYR A 198 20.03 -5.19 -25.84
C TYR A 198 19.47 -4.16 -24.85
N TYR A 199 18.60 -4.62 -23.99
CA TYR A 199 18.06 -3.88 -22.86
C TYR A 199 18.29 -4.64 -21.57
N GLN A 200 18.33 -3.93 -20.45
CA GLN A 200 18.47 -4.49 -19.12
C GLN A 200 17.27 -4.09 -18.27
N PHE A 201 16.71 -5.02 -17.50
CA PHE A 201 15.77 -4.69 -16.44
C PHE A 201 16.51 -4.07 -15.26
N THR A 202 16.03 -2.90 -14.77
CA THR A 202 16.54 -2.24 -13.57
C THR A 202 16.06 -2.92 -12.29
N ILE A 203 15.03 -3.74 -12.39
CA ILE A 203 14.37 -4.43 -11.28
C ILE A 203 15.36 -5.26 -10.46
N GLU A 204 16.29 -6.00 -11.11
CA GLU A 204 17.27 -6.83 -10.42
C GLU A 204 18.25 -6.00 -9.58
N ASP A 205 18.64 -4.83 -10.09
CA ASP A 205 19.53 -3.92 -9.39
C ASP A 205 18.81 -3.31 -8.16
N MET A 206 17.51 -3.02 -8.29
CA MET A 206 16.71 -2.33 -7.27
C MET A 206 16.14 -3.27 -6.20
N LYS A 207 15.80 -4.51 -6.52
CA LYS A 207 15.18 -5.44 -5.55
C LYS A 207 16.02 -5.70 -4.29
N ASN A 208 17.35 -5.55 -4.40
CA ASN A 208 18.30 -5.73 -3.30
C ASN A 208 18.75 -4.39 -2.69
N CYS A 209 18.25 -3.26 -3.22
CA CYS A 209 18.55 -1.95 -2.66
C CYS A 209 17.76 -1.71 -1.37
N LYS A 210 18.43 -1.12 -0.39
CA LYS A 210 17.77 -0.66 0.84
C LYS A 210 17.00 0.62 0.57
N LEU A 211 15.80 0.72 1.10
CA LEU A 211 14.95 1.90 0.95
C LEU A 211 15.64 3.18 1.46
N VAL A 212 16.48 3.07 2.48
CA VAL A 212 17.27 4.19 3.02
C VAL A 212 18.17 4.85 1.98
N ASN A 213 18.71 4.09 1.04
CA ASN A 213 19.58 4.62 -0.02
C ASN A 213 18.81 5.54 -0.99
N MET A 214 17.49 5.34 -1.11
CA MET A 214 16.61 6.16 -1.95
C MET A 214 16.20 7.48 -1.27
N VAL A 215 16.24 7.53 0.06
CA VAL A 215 15.73 8.66 0.85
C VAL A 215 16.83 9.64 1.27
N ASN A 216 18.08 9.18 1.42
CA ASN A 216 19.22 10.01 1.85
C ASN A 216 19.79 10.93 0.75
N THR A 217 19.30 10.84 -0.48
CA THR A 217 19.82 11.67 -1.59
C THR A 217 19.36 13.13 -1.54
N ASP A 218 18.48 13.50 -0.61
CA ASP A 218 17.95 14.87 -0.49
C ASP A 218 18.79 15.81 0.39
N ASP A 219 19.73 15.27 1.20
CA ASP A 219 20.50 16.07 2.17
C ASP A 219 21.95 16.37 1.74
N SER A 220 22.35 16.05 0.52
CA SER A 220 23.70 16.36 0.02
C SER A 220 23.66 16.82 -1.43
N ASP A 221 23.85 18.13 -1.60
CA ASP A 221 24.30 18.74 -2.85
C ASP A 221 25.45 18.00 -3.49
N ASN A 222 25.35 17.80 -4.80
CA ASN A 222 26.46 17.58 -5.72
C ASN A 222 27.57 16.60 -5.28
N ASN A 223 27.36 15.30 -5.55
CA ASN A 223 28.49 14.53 -6.07
C ASN A 223 28.03 13.28 -6.83
N ASN A 224 28.24 13.29 -8.13
CA ASN A 224 28.22 12.13 -9.01
C ASN A 224 29.17 11.04 -8.49
N ASN A 225 28.68 10.08 -7.71
CA ASN A 225 29.50 8.95 -7.28
C ASN A 225 28.74 7.63 -7.10
N TRP A 226 27.76 7.35 -7.98
CA TRP A 226 27.05 6.08 -7.98
C TRP A 226 27.90 4.88 -8.43
N ASN A 227 29.03 5.14 -9.12
CA ASN A 227 29.89 4.09 -9.71
C ASN A 227 31.02 3.59 -8.81
N LYS A 228 31.17 4.06 -7.56
CA LYS A 228 32.32 3.66 -6.72
C LYS A 228 32.03 2.68 -5.59
N ASN A 229 30.78 2.46 -5.20
CA ASN A 229 30.45 1.58 -4.07
C ASN A 229 30.14 0.11 -4.44
N SER A 230 30.24 -0.28 -5.70
CA SER A 230 30.13 -1.69 -6.10
C SER A 230 31.45 -2.48 -5.99
N LYS A 231 32.54 -1.87 -5.50
CA LYS A 231 33.87 -2.52 -5.46
C LYS A 231 34.40 -2.87 -4.06
N GLN A 232 33.63 -2.65 -2.99
CA GLN A 232 34.09 -3.05 -1.64
C GLN A 232 33.00 -3.69 -0.82
N SER A 233 32.77 -4.97 -1.02
CA SER A 233 32.30 -5.90 0.02
C SER A 233 32.42 -7.35 -0.45
N THR A 234 33.65 -7.80 -0.71
CA THR A 234 33.98 -9.22 -0.66
C THR A 234 34.79 -9.41 0.61
N THR A 235 34.14 -9.79 1.66
CA THR A 235 34.57 -10.63 2.78
C THR A 235 33.74 -10.32 4.00
N THR A 236 32.67 -11.07 4.21
CA THR A 236 32.19 -11.48 5.55
C THR A 236 31.12 -12.57 5.43
N THR A 237 31.47 -13.72 5.91
CA THR A 237 30.74 -14.75 6.66
C THR A 237 29.49 -15.41 6.08
N SER A 238 29.60 -16.72 6.06
CA SER A 238 28.71 -17.82 5.66
C SER A 238 27.23 -17.83 6.13
N ASN A 239 26.76 -16.82 6.84
CA ASN A 239 25.35 -16.75 7.29
C ASN A 239 24.45 -15.94 6.35
N ASP A 240 25.00 -14.97 5.63
CA ASP A 240 24.23 -14.13 4.69
C ASP A 240 23.80 -14.91 3.43
N ASP A 241 24.64 -15.85 2.99
CA ASP A 241 24.34 -16.70 1.83
C ASP A 241 23.17 -17.67 2.07
N ALA A 242 23.01 -18.16 3.30
CA ALA A 242 21.90 -19.04 3.66
C ALA A 242 20.58 -18.28 3.75
N GLN A 243 20.62 -17.03 4.20
CA GLN A 243 19.45 -16.16 4.30
C GLN A 243 19.04 -15.60 2.94
N GLN A 244 20.00 -15.25 2.09
CA GLN A 244 19.74 -14.84 0.70
C GLN A 244 19.18 -15.99 -0.14
N LYS A 245 19.65 -17.23 0.05
CA LYS A 245 19.07 -18.42 -0.60
C LYS A 245 17.64 -18.71 -0.13
N ARG A 246 17.33 -18.53 1.15
CA ARG A 246 15.95 -18.68 1.67
C ARG A 246 15.01 -17.61 1.12
N ILE A 247 15.47 -16.37 0.98
CA ILE A 247 14.71 -15.27 0.40
C ILE A 247 14.49 -15.55 -1.10
N ALA A 248 15.49 -15.95 -1.86
CA ALA A 248 15.37 -16.27 -3.28
C ALA A 248 14.38 -17.43 -3.53
N THR A 249 14.39 -18.48 -2.69
CA THR A 249 13.44 -19.60 -2.80
C THR A 249 12.03 -19.17 -2.46
N SER A 250 11.84 -18.24 -1.51
CA SER A 250 10.54 -17.68 -1.14
C SER A 250 9.94 -16.79 -2.24
N TYR A 251 10.77 -16.04 -2.98
CA TYR A 251 10.32 -15.28 -4.15
C TYR A 251 9.82 -16.18 -5.27
N ASP A 252 10.53 -17.29 -5.54
CA ASP A 252 10.13 -18.26 -6.56
C ASP A 252 8.78 -18.95 -6.23
N ASP A 253 8.53 -19.24 -4.96
CA ASP A 253 7.29 -19.86 -4.52
C ASP A 253 6.09 -18.90 -4.52
N MET A 254 6.31 -17.63 -4.19
CA MET A 254 5.27 -16.60 -4.29
C MET A 254 4.94 -16.24 -5.75
N ALA A 255 5.92 -16.20 -6.63
CA ALA A 255 5.70 -16.02 -8.07
C ALA A 255 4.85 -17.17 -8.64
N LYS A 256 5.08 -18.41 -8.20
CA LYS A 256 4.25 -19.59 -8.59
C LYS A 256 2.80 -19.50 -8.08
N LEU A 257 2.59 -18.97 -6.86
CA LEU A 257 1.26 -18.76 -6.27
C LEU A 257 0.47 -17.65 -6.99
N GLN A 258 1.13 -16.58 -7.44
CA GLN A 258 0.49 -15.51 -8.22
C GLN A 258 0.12 -16.00 -9.64
N ILE A 259 0.97 -16.80 -10.26
CA ILE A 259 0.71 -17.42 -11.57
C ILE A 259 -0.50 -18.36 -11.51
N SER A 260 -0.68 -19.13 -10.43
CA SER A 260 -1.84 -20.01 -10.26
C SER A 260 -3.15 -19.21 -10.12
N LYS A 261 -3.13 -18.08 -9.39
CA LYS A 261 -4.30 -17.21 -9.21
C LYS A 261 -4.69 -16.46 -10.49
N SER A 262 -3.71 -16.00 -11.27
CA SER A 262 -3.97 -15.32 -12.56
C SER A 262 -4.52 -16.29 -13.62
N LYS A 263 -4.07 -17.56 -13.64
CA LYS A 263 -4.63 -18.60 -14.52
C LYS A 263 -6.07 -18.97 -14.15
N GLU A 264 -6.42 -18.95 -12.88
CA GLU A 264 -7.78 -19.23 -12.41
C GLU A 264 -8.73 -18.07 -12.72
N MET A 265 -8.26 -16.81 -12.67
CA MET A 265 -9.01 -15.62 -13.03
C MET A 265 -9.24 -15.53 -14.55
N ASN A 266 -8.28 -15.95 -15.38
CA ASN A 266 -8.44 -16.03 -16.84
C ASN A 266 -9.35 -17.20 -17.26
N ARG A 267 -9.34 -18.34 -16.56
CA ARG A 267 -10.30 -19.44 -16.82
C ARG A 267 -11.75 -19.00 -16.59
N ARG A 268 -12.02 -18.15 -15.58
CA ARG A 268 -13.36 -17.63 -15.30
C ARG A 268 -13.85 -16.63 -16.34
N ARG A 269 -12.95 -15.95 -17.07
CA ARG A 269 -13.33 -15.01 -18.15
C ARG A 269 -13.67 -15.68 -19.48
N HIS A 270 -13.24 -16.95 -19.72
CA HIS A 270 -13.51 -17.69 -20.97
C HIS A 270 -14.70 -18.63 -20.89
N SER A 271 -15.40 -18.78 -19.76
CA SER A 271 -16.54 -19.66 -19.61
C SER A 271 -17.92 -19.01 -19.73
N SER A 272 -18.01 -17.75 -20.20
CA SER A 272 -19.26 -17.00 -20.30
C SER A 272 -19.62 -16.63 -21.73
N PHE A 273 -19.59 -17.58 -22.66
CA PHE A 273 -20.23 -17.45 -23.97
C PHE A 273 -20.96 -18.74 -24.29
N GLU A 274 -22.20 -18.83 -23.84
CA GLU A 274 -23.21 -19.71 -24.43
C GLU A 274 -24.48 -18.91 -24.70
N THR A 275 -24.98 -19.15 -25.90
CA THR A 275 -26.06 -18.48 -26.64
C THR A 275 -27.44 -18.63 -26.00
N PRO A 276 -28.37 -17.70 -26.25
CA PRO A 276 -29.70 -17.74 -25.65
C PRO A 276 -30.65 -18.69 -26.39
N SER A 277 -31.29 -19.59 -25.67
CA SER A 277 -32.49 -20.29 -26.14
C SER A 277 -33.76 -19.69 -25.55
N ASN A 278 -34.68 -19.35 -26.43
CA ASN A 278 -36.03 -18.84 -26.18
C ASN A 278 -36.88 -19.84 -25.39
N THR A 279 -37.50 -19.41 -24.30
CA THR A 279 -38.87 -19.85 -23.90
C THR A 279 -39.51 -18.78 -22.96
N PRO A 280 -40.83 -18.58 -23.04
CA PRO A 280 -41.50 -17.42 -22.46
C PRO A 280 -41.97 -17.62 -21.01
N PRO A 281 -42.48 -16.59 -20.35
CA PRO A 281 -42.49 -16.46 -18.89
C PRO A 281 -43.74 -17.02 -18.23
N SER A 282 -43.61 -17.56 -17.04
CA SER A 282 -44.75 -17.75 -16.15
C SER A 282 -44.44 -17.31 -14.71
N TYR A 283 -45.29 -16.42 -14.29
CA TYR A 283 -45.82 -16.16 -12.97
C TYR A 283 -44.96 -15.45 -11.88
N MET A 284 -45.55 -14.41 -11.44
CA MET A 284 -45.30 -13.50 -10.31
C MET A 284 -44.69 -14.13 -9.07
N ASP A 285 -43.65 -13.47 -8.54
CA ASP A 285 -43.56 -13.23 -7.11
C ASP A 285 -43.05 -11.83 -6.82
N ARG A 286 -43.92 -11.00 -6.23
CA ARG A 286 -43.61 -9.64 -5.80
C ARG A 286 -42.99 -9.73 -4.41
N HIS A 287 -41.67 -9.81 -4.33
CA HIS A 287 -40.96 -9.32 -3.17
C HIS A 287 -40.23 -8.01 -3.54
N SER A 288 -40.85 -6.94 -3.13
CA SER A 288 -40.26 -5.59 -3.16
C SER A 288 -38.92 -5.59 -2.43
N GLN A 289 -37.82 -5.60 -3.19
CA GLN A 289 -36.53 -5.17 -2.69
C GLN A 289 -36.61 -3.66 -2.44
N ILE A 290 -36.92 -3.31 -1.20
CA ILE A 290 -36.71 -1.95 -0.69
C ILE A 290 -35.21 -1.81 -0.53
N SER A 291 -34.54 -1.25 -1.54
CA SER A 291 -33.20 -0.72 -1.36
C SER A 291 -33.26 0.32 -0.23
N PRO A 292 -32.41 0.22 0.82
CA PRO A 292 -32.40 1.21 1.87
C PRO A 292 -32.04 2.57 1.26
N ARG A 293 -33.01 3.50 1.23
CA ARG A 293 -32.75 4.89 0.86
C ARG A 293 -31.64 5.41 1.78
N PRO A 294 -30.60 6.08 1.26
CA PRO A 294 -29.62 6.73 2.13
C PRO A 294 -30.37 7.72 3.02
N VAL A 295 -30.38 7.45 4.32
CA VAL A 295 -30.92 8.38 5.32
C VAL A 295 -29.95 9.56 5.34
N VAL A 296 -30.33 10.65 4.70
CA VAL A 296 -29.64 11.93 4.84
C VAL A 296 -29.81 12.35 6.30
N LEU A 297 -28.75 12.21 7.09
CA LEU A 297 -28.74 12.65 8.47
C LEU A 297 -28.82 14.17 8.48
N ARG A 298 -29.84 14.72 9.15
CA ARG A 298 -29.92 16.15 9.44
C ARG A 298 -28.62 16.58 10.15
N THR A 299 -27.93 17.57 9.61
CA THR A 299 -26.79 18.20 10.26
C THR A 299 -27.31 19.08 11.41
N VAL A 300 -26.83 18.80 12.61
CA VAL A 300 -27.11 19.59 13.83
C VAL A 300 -26.04 20.69 13.90
N SER A 301 -26.45 21.95 14.18
CA SER A 301 -25.52 23.04 14.35
C SER A 301 -25.03 23.18 15.80
N VAL A 302 -23.93 23.92 16.01
CA VAL A 302 -23.41 24.20 17.36
C VAL A 302 -24.42 25.01 18.16
N GLU A 303 -25.07 25.98 17.52
CA GLU A 303 -26.09 26.85 18.12
C GLU A 303 -27.31 26.01 18.61
N GLU A 304 -27.65 24.96 17.86
CA GLU A 304 -28.72 24.03 18.23
C GLU A 304 -28.35 23.22 19.49
N LEU A 305 -27.07 22.85 19.65
CA LEU A 305 -26.58 22.13 20.84
C LEU A 305 -26.40 23.06 22.06
N GLU A 306 -26.12 24.34 21.86
CA GLU A 306 -25.96 25.33 22.91
C GLU A 306 -27.31 25.86 23.43
N ASP A 307 -28.41 25.71 22.67
CA ASP A 307 -29.75 26.17 23.09
C ASP A 307 -30.34 25.19 24.14
N ARG A 308 -30.45 25.66 25.37
CA ARG A 308 -31.01 24.88 26.51
C ARG A 308 -32.44 24.45 26.32
N ARG A 309 -33.17 25.00 25.33
CA ARG A 309 -34.57 24.60 25.02
C ARG A 309 -34.60 23.36 24.13
N ASN A 310 -33.50 23.00 23.50
CA ASN A 310 -33.43 21.81 22.68
C ASN A 310 -33.26 20.55 23.51
N PRO A 311 -33.83 19.43 23.07
CA PRO A 311 -33.90 18.21 23.86
C PRO A 311 -32.59 17.41 23.84
N TYR A 312 -31.48 18.04 24.21
CA TYR A 312 -30.18 17.36 24.37
C TYR A 312 -29.84 17.19 25.85
N VAL A 313 -29.50 15.97 26.22
CA VAL A 313 -29.05 15.61 27.57
C VAL A 313 -27.54 15.43 27.55
N MET A 314 -26.88 16.07 28.51
CA MET A 314 -25.45 15.89 28.73
C MET A 314 -25.18 14.67 29.60
N THR A 315 -24.17 13.91 29.28
CA THR A 315 -23.69 12.77 30.06
C THR A 315 -22.21 12.85 30.23
N GLU A 316 -21.70 12.79 31.46
CA GLU A 316 -20.28 12.74 31.78
C GLU A 316 -19.82 11.27 31.76
N LEU A 317 -18.72 11.01 31.06
CA LEU A 317 -18.17 9.67 30.87
C LEU A 317 -16.67 9.70 31.11
N THR A 318 -16.17 8.78 31.94
CA THR A 318 -14.74 8.57 32.16
C THR A 318 -14.30 7.29 31.47
N ILE A 319 -13.37 7.38 30.55
CA ILE A 319 -12.90 6.27 29.75
C ILE A 319 -11.45 5.97 30.12
N LEU A 320 -11.19 4.76 30.61
CA LEU A 320 -9.85 4.26 30.88
C LEU A 320 -9.27 3.68 29.60
N ARG A 321 -8.08 4.11 29.23
CA ARG A 321 -7.38 3.60 28.06
C ARG A 321 -6.93 2.16 28.29
N ASP A 322 -7.17 1.29 27.29
CA ASP A 322 -6.55 -0.05 27.26
C ASP A 322 -5.21 -0.03 26.50
N ALA A 323 -4.62 -1.19 26.31
CA ALA A 323 -3.34 -1.34 25.60
C ALA A 323 -3.38 -0.83 24.14
N VAL A 324 -4.58 -0.70 23.55
CA VAL A 324 -4.80 -0.35 22.15
C VAL A 324 -5.33 1.09 22.01
N GLY A 325 -6.10 1.59 22.98
CA GLY A 325 -6.63 2.94 22.92
C GLY A 325 -7.93 3.13 23.71
N TYR A 326 -8.73 4.10 23.30
CA TYR A 326 -10.01 4.41 23.94
C TYR A 326 -11.22 3.69 23.31
N GLY A 327 -11.08 3.07 22.13
CA GLY A 327 -12.10 2.25 21.50
C GLY A 327 -13.26 3.03 20.86
N PHE A 328 -13.03 4.26 20.36
CA PHE A 328 -14.02 5.00 19.58
C PHE A 328 -13.37 5.95 18.56
N VAL A 329 -14.16 6.34 17.56
CA VAL A 329 -13.73 7.28 16.51
C VAL A 329 -14.67 8.48 16.49
N VAL A 330 -14.09 9.67 16.37
CA VAL A 330 -14.82 10.94 16.27
C VAL A 330 -14.75 11.48 14.84
N ARG A 331 -15.84 12.10 14.40
CA ARG A 331 -15.99 12.73 13.08
C ARG A 331 -16.81 14.00 13.14
N GLY A 332 -16.82 14.72 12.03
CA GLY A 332 -17.59 15.95 11.85
C GLY A 332 -16.72 17.20 11.98
N THR A 333 -17.30 18.30 11.57
CA THR A 333 -16.70 19.64 11.70
C THR A 333 -17.75 20.54 12.36
N MET A 334 -17.52 20.88 13.63
CA MET A 334 -18.38 21.82 14.37
C MET A 334 -19.88 21.62 14.19
N PRO A 335 -20.51 20.67 14.90
CA PRO A 335 -19.98 19.91 16.03
C PRO A 335 -19.34 18.56 15.64
N VAL A 336 -18.43 18.10 16.49
CA VAL A 336 -17.83 16.75 16.39
C VAL A 336 -18.74 15.73 17.09
N TYR A 337 -18.87 14.55 16.48
CA TYR A 337 -19.68 13.47 17.01
C TYR A 337 -18.94 12.13 17.01
N VAL A 338 -19.41 11.19 17.81
CA VAL A 338 -18.92 9.82 17.86
C VAL A 338 -19.42 9.05 16.63
N GLN A 339 -18.50 8.66 15.74
CA GLN A 339 -18.83 7.93 14.52
C GLN A 339 -18.99 6.44 14.75
N THR A 340 -18.02 5.84 15.46
CA THR A 340 -18.01 4.41 15.79
C THR A 340 -17.55 4.21 17.22
N VAL A 341 -18.07 3.16 17.86
CA VAL A 341 -17.67 2.69 19.19
C VAL A 341 -17.42 1.20 19.06
N ASP A 342 -16.30 0.74 19.57
CA ASP A 342 -15.98 -0.67 19.60
C ASP A 342 -16.82 -1.39 20.65
N PRO A 343 -17.61 -2.42 20.31
CA PRO A 343 -18.61 -3.02 21.21
C PRO A 343 -18.04 -3.50 22.55
N ASP A 344 -16.82 -4.03 22.53
CA ASP A 344 -16.15 -4.58 23.71
C ASP A 344 -15.00 -3.66 24.22
N GLY A 345 -14.93 -2.43 23.67
CA GLY A 345 -13.87 -1.49 23.97
C GLY A 345 -14.13 -0.62 25.21
N PRO A 346 -13.08 0.12 25.68
CA PRO A 346 -13.18 0.99 26.85
C PRO A 346 -14.33 2.01 26.77
N ALA A 347 -14.53 2.62 25.60
CA ALA A 347 -15.59 3.59 25.38
C ALA A 347 -16.99 2.97 25.51
N ALA A 348 -17.20 1.75 24.97
CA ALA A 348 -18.46 1.04 25.10
C ALA A 348 -18.76 0.71 26.57
N ASN A 349 -17.74 0.23 27.30
CA ASN A 349 -17.84 -0.09 28.73
C ASN A 349 -18.13 1.16 29.57
N ALA A 350 -17.63 2.32 29.18
CA ALA A 350 -17.92 3.61 29.82
C ALA A 350 -19.27 4.21 29.39
N GLY A 351 -20.00 3.60 28.44
CA GLY A 351 -21.30 4.05 28.00
C GLY A 351 -21.33 5.02 26.82
N VAL A 352 -20.22 5.19 26.10
CA VAL A 352 -20.19 5.99 24.86
C VAL A 352 -21.04 5.31 23.78
N LYS A 353 -21.83 6.10 23.07
CA LYS A 353 -22.71 5.61 21.99
C LYS A 353 -22.46 6.35 20.69
N VAL A 354 -22.68 5.68 19.60
CA VAL A 354 -22.60 6.27 18.25
C VAL A 354 -23.62 7.41 18.13
N ARG A 355 -23.24 8.49 17.42
CA ARG A 355 -24.00 9.73 17.20
C ARG A 355 -24.13 10.66 18.41
N GLN A 356 -23.44 10.42 19.50
CA GLN A 356 -23.30 11.40 20.56
C GLN A 356 -22.41 12.56 20.08
N TYR A 357 -22.80 13.79 20.34
CA TYR A 357 -21.96 14.96 20.09
C TYR A 357 -21.02 15.17 21.28
N ILE A 358 -19.78 15.57 21.01
CA ILE A 358 -18.78 15.78 22.06
C ILE A 358 -18.84 17.26 22.48
N TYR A 359 -19.27 17.48 23.70
CA TYR A 359 -19.36 18.81 24.29
C TYR A 359 -18.04 19.28 24.91
N SER A 360 -17.40 18.41 25.71
CA SER A 360 -16.09 18.71 26.27
C SER A 360 -15.19 17.48 26.34
N VAL A 361 -13.88 17.70 26.37
CA VAL A 361 -12.83 16.72 26.58
C VAL A 361 -11.91 17.25 27.66
N ASN A 362 -11.73 16.49 28.75
CA ASN A 362 -10.88 16.88 29.89
C ASN A 362 -11.18 18.31 30.40
N GLY A 363 -12.45 18.67 30.51
CA GLY A 363 -12.91 19.97 30.94
C GLY A 363 -12.84 21.09 29.89
N LYS A 364 -12.29 20.83 28.70
CA LYS A 364 -12.22 21.83 27.60
C LYS A 364 -13.44 21.73 26.72
N HIS A 365 -14.15 22.84 26.49
CA HIS A 365 -15.26 22.92 25.54
C HIS A 365 -14.78 22.74 24.10
N VAL A 366 -15.33 21.77 23.36
CA VAL A 366 -14.84 21.38 22.03
C VAL A 366 -15.89 21.47 20.91
N LEU A 367 -17.10 21.96 21.18
CA LEU A 367 -18.18 22.05 20.18
C LEU A 367 -17.79 22.79 18.90
N ARG A 368 -16.87 23.76 19.01
CA ARG A 368 -16.36 24.57 17.89
C ARG A 368 -15.01 24.10 17.37
N TRP A 369 -14.56 22.91 17.78
CA TRP A 369 -13.31 22.33 17.33
C TRP A 369 -13.54 21.41 16.12
N SER A 370 -12.52 21.26 15.28
CA SER A 370 -12.49 20.23 14.24
C SER A 370 -12.26 18.85 14.87
N HIS A 371 -12.69 17.78 14.19
CA HIS A 371 -12.44 16.41 14.69
C HIS A 371 -10.96 16.11 14.94
N ARG A 372 -10.04 16.74 14.18
CA ARG A 372 -8.59 16.58 14.38
C ARG A 372 -8.13 17.16 15.72
N GLN A 373 -8.63 18.34 16.08
CA GLN A 373 -8.31 18.96 17.37
C GLN A 373 -8.86 18.14 18.53
N VAL A 374 -10.11 17.68 18.42
CA VAL A 374 -10.76 16.82 19.42
C VAL A 374 -10.01 15.48 19.54
N ALA A 375 -9.68 14.85 18.43
CA ALA A 375 -8.94 13.59 18.43
C ALA A 375 -7.53 13.76 19.04
N ASN A 376 -6.83 14.86 18.75
CA ASN A 376 -5.53 15.12 19.35
C ASN A 376 -5.63 15.34 20.87
N GLU A 377 -6.64 16.03 21.36
CA GLU A 377 -6.87 16.22 22.81
C GLU A 377 -7.13 14.88 23.50
N ILE A 378 -7.94 14.01 22.89
CA ILE A 378 -8.18 12.65 23.38
C ILE A 378 -6.90 11.82 23.40
N LEU A 379 -6.11 11.86 22.30
CA LEU A 379 -4.88 11.08 22.17
C LEU A 379 -3.76 11.55 23.09
N ASN A 380 -3.74 12.84 23.45
CA ASN A 380 -2.78 13.39 24.38
C ASN A 380 -3.08 13.03 25.85
N SER A 381 -4.26 12.47 26.13
CA SER A 381 -4.59 11.95 27.47
C SER A 381 -3.84 10.63 27.70
N PRO A 382 -3.00 10.50 28.74
CA PRO A 382 -2.13 9.34 28.86
C PRO A 382 -2.88 8.04 29.15
N ASN A 383 -3.80 8.04 30.12
CA ASN A 383 -4.49 6.85 30.58
C ASN A 383 -6.00 7.01 30.71
N VAL A 384 -6.49 8.20 30.96
CA VAL A 384 -7.90 8.50 31.23
C VAL A 384 -8.32 9.69 30.37
N VAL A 385 -9.49 9.61 29.78
CA VAL A 385 -10.15 10.74 29.13
C VAL A 385 -11.53 10.97 29.75
N GLU A 386 -11.81 12.21 30.12
CA GLU A 386 -13.11 12.65 30.59
C GLU A 386 -13.86 13.30 29.42
N LEU A 387 -15.02 12.76 29.10
CA LEU A 387 -15.89 13.28 28.05
C LEU A 387 -17.21 13.76 28.62
N VAL A 388 -17.66 14.93 28.18
CA VAL A 388 -19.08 15.28 28.27
C VAL A 388 -19.66 15.12 26.87
N VAL A 389 -20.64 14.26 26.74
CA VAL A 389 -21.31 13.97 25.48
C VAL A 389 -22.79 14.38 25.53
N MET A 390 -23.33 14.76 24.38
CA MET A 390 -24.72 15.20 24.24
C MET A 390 -25.52 14.19 23.42
N ASN A 391 -26.66 13.78 23.96
CA ASN A 391 -27.63 12.91 23.29
C ASN A 391 -28.92 13.65 23.08
N HIS A 392 -29.56 13.41 21.93
CA HIS A 392 -30.95 13.82 21.74
C HIS A 392 -31.85 13.02 22.67
N PHE A 393 -32.60 13.69 23.52
CA PHE A 393 -33.60 13.03 24.35
C PHE A 393 -34.71 12.49 23.44
N ARG A 394 -34.78 11.20 23.24
CA ARG A 394 -35.96 10.52 22.72
C ARG A 394 -36.81 10.12 23.89
N GLY A 395 -37.90 10.83 24.13
CA GLY A 395 -38.93 10.36 25.08
C GLY A 395 -39.31 8.91 24.72
N SER A 396 -39.26 8.05 25.70
CA SER A 396 -39.66 6.64 25.63
C SER A 396 -41.12 6.52 25.19
#